data_b52afd67f184801cab54441178980641
#
_entry.id   b52afd67f184801cab54441178980641
#
_cell.length_a   1.000
_cell.length_b   1.000
_cell.length_c   1.000
_cell.angle_alpha   90.00
_cell.angle_beta   90.00
_cell.angle_gamma   90.00
#
_symmetry.space_group_name_H-M   'P 1'
#
loop_
_entity.id
_entity.type
_entity.pdbx_description
1 polymer ?
#
loop_
_entity_poly.entity_id
_entity_poly.type
_entity_poly.pdbx_seq_one_letter_code
_entity_poly.pdbx_strand_id
1 'polypeptide(L)'
;MLSEKIKWPSGCSCAVMISVNLDAEFFGKIYYPDVDVNEGDIFRLGQVSIRYGLPKLLETLEKYDVKATFFIPGEVARRYPDAVKMIFQKGHEIGCHGDQHEIMAHLSLDEQRNVLERATK
;
A
#
# COMPACT_ATOMS: atom_id res chain seq x y z
N MET A 1 12.34 32.23 -2.39
CA MET A 1 12.69 31.45 -3.59
C MET A 1 13.76 30.44 -3.19
N LEU A 2 13.46 29.17 -3.16
CA LEU A 2 14.43 28.11 -2.86
C LEU A 2 15.30 27.91 -4.10
N SER A 3 16.46 28.54 -4.13
CA SER A 3 17.45 28.40 -5.21
C SER A 3 18.63 27.49 -4.83
N GLU A 4 18.56 26.81 -3.70
CA GLU A 4 19.57 25.80 -3.40
C GLU A 4 19.31 24.56 -4.25
N LYS A 5 20.23 24.29 -5.18
CA LYS A 5 20.21 23.05 -5.97
C LYS A 5 20.33 21.87 -5.02
N ILE A 6 19.34 21.01 -5.04
CA ILE A 6 19.38 19.74 -4.30
C ILE A 6 20.64 18.99 -4.71
N LYS A 7 21.47 18.65 -3.72
CA LYS A 7 22.65 17.81 -3.95
C LYS A 7 22.25 16.36 -3.82
N TRP A 8 22.16 15.67 -4.96
CA TRP A 8 21.92 14.24 -4.99
C TRP A 8 23.20 13.46 -4.64
N PRO A 9 23.11 12.34 -3.93
CA PRO A 9 24.27 11.51 -3.61
C PRO A 9 24.85 10.85 -4.87
N SER A 10 26.16 10.57 -4.81
CA SER A 10 26.88 9.72 -5.79
C SER A 10 26.77 10.16 -7.26
N GLY A 11 26.69 11.47 -7.53
CA GLY A 11 26.66 11.98 -8.91
C GLY A 11 25.33 11.80 -9.64
N CYS A 12 24.27 11.37 -8.94
CA CYS A 12 22.92 11.32 -9.50
C CYS A 12 22.38 12.71 -9.77
N SER A 13 21.54 12.86 -10.80
CA SER A 13 20.84 14.09 -11.13
C SER A 13 19.40 14.14 -10.66
N CYS A 14 18.82 12.99 -10.32
CA CYS A 14 17.45 12.83 -9.81
C CYS A 14 17.31 11.52 -9.01
N ALA A 15 16.19 11.38 -8.32
CA ALA A 15 15.74 10.11 -7.74
C ALA A 15 14.34 9.81 -8.26
N VAL A 16 14.07 8.52 -8.47
CA VAL A 16 12.73 8.00 -8.81
C VAL A 16 12.32 7.06 -7.69
N MET A 17 11.13 7.26 -7.17
CA MET A 17 10.52 6.40 -6.17
C MET A 17 9.29 5.74 -6.77
N ILE A 18 9.19 4.42 -6.62
CA ILE A 18 8.02 3.66 -7.02
C ILE A 18 7.26 3.27 -5.77
N SER A 19 5.99 3.67 -5.69
CA SER A 19 5.08 3.27 -4.63
C SER A 19 3.88 2.54 -5.21
N VAL A 20 3.37 1.58 -4.46
CA VAL A 20 2.22 0.74 -4.82
C VAL A 20 1.25 0.72 -3.65
N ASN A 21 0.01 1.11 -3.88
CA ASN A 21 -1.06 0.90 -2.90
C ASN A 21 -1.64 -0.49 -3.13
N LEU A 22 -1.57 -1.34 -2.11
CA LEU A 22 -2.13 -2.69 -2.14
C LEU A 22 -3.42 -2.73 -1.31
N ASP A 23 -4.47 -2.12 -1.85
CA ASP A 23 -5.73 -1.91 -1.14
C ASP A 23 -6.67 -3.11 -1.21
N ALA A 24 -6.41 -4.05 -2.11
CA ALA A 24 -7.26 -5.21 -2.35
C ALA A 24 -8.75 -4.80 -2.44
N GLU A 25 -9.65 -5.44 -1.69
CA GLU A 25 -11.07 -5.10 -1.66
C GLU A 25 -11.40 -3.77 -0.99
N PHE A 26 -10.44 -3.17 -0.28
CA PHE A 26 -10.65 -1.88 0.41
C PHE A 26 -10.48 -0.65 -0.50
N PHE A 27 -10.05 -0.81 -1.75
CA PHE A 27 -9.85 0.29 -2.70
C PHE A 27 -11.10 1.15 -2.89
N GLY A 28 -12.29 0.55 -2.78
CA GLY A 28 -13.57 1.23 -2.94
C GLY A 28 -14.08 1.99 -1.73
N LYS A 29 -13.50 1.80 -0.55
CA LYS A 29 -13.98 2.40 0.72
C LYS A 29 -13.95 3.93 0.72
N ILE A 30 -13.09 4.57 -0.05
CA ILE A 30 -13.06 6.02 -0.22
C ILE A 30 -14.37 6.54 -0.85
N TYR A 31 -14.93 5.79 -1.80
CA TYR A 31 -16.12 6.20 -2.55
C TYR A 31 -17.41 5.63 -1.96
N TYR A 32 -17.31 4.45 -1.35
CA TYR A 32 -18.45 3.67 -0.85
C TYR A 32 -18.15 3.15 0.56
N PRO A 33 -18.14 4.01 1.60
CA PRO A 33 -17.74 3.64 2.95
C PRO A 33 -18.63 2.56 3.57
N ASP A 34 -19.91 2.52 3.21
CA ASP A 34 -20.92 1.59 3.76
C ASP A 34 -20.99 0.25 3.03
N VAL A 35 -20.26 0.07 1.92
CA VAL A 35 -20.27 -1.20 1.18
C VAL A 35 -19.52 -2.27 1.95
N ASP A 36 -20.12 -3.46 2.07
CA ASP A 36 -19.42 -4.61 2.58
C ASP A 36 -18.37 -5.10 1.57
N VAL A 37 -17.11 -4.99 1.95
CA VAL A 37 -15.96 -5.39 1.12
C VAL A 37 -15.90 -6.91 0.89
N ASN A 38 -16.68 -7.69 1.64
CA ASN A 38 -16.73 -9.16 1.51
C ASN A 38 -17.75 -9.63 0.47
N GLU A 39 -18.49 -8.70 -0.13
CA GLU A 39 -19.58 -9.03 -1.05
C GLU A 39 -19.30 -8.56 -2.49
N GLY A 40 -19.84 -9.32 -3.42
CA GLY A 40 -19.96 -8.95 -4.82
C GLY A 40 -18.64 -8.79 -5.58
N ASP A 41 -18.68 -7.87 -6.51
CA ASP A 41 -17.58 -7.67 -7.47
C ASP A 41 -16.35 -6.99 -6.84
N ILE A 42 -16.55 -6.17 -5.80
CA ILE A 42 -15.44 -5.51 -5.07
C ILE A 42 -14.53 -6.55 -4.46
N PHE A 43 -15.10 -7.55 -3.77
CA PHE A 43 -14.32 -8.64 -3.19
C PHE A 43 -13.57 -9.46 -4.26
N ARG A 44 -14.23 -9.79 -5.36
CA ARG A 44 -13.59 -10.51 -6.48
C ARG A 44 -12.46 -9.72 -7.11
N LEU A 45 -12.66 -8.41 -7.37
CA LEU A 45 -11.62 -7.54 -7.92
C LEU A 45 -10.43 -7.43 -6.97
N GLY A 46 -10.68 -7.29 -5.67
CA GLY A 46 -9.63 -7.29 -4.64
C GLY A 46 -8.81 -8.58 -4.67
N GLN A 47 -9.45 -9.74 -4.74
CA GLN A 47 -8.77 -11.03 -4.84
C GLN A 47 -7.94 -11.17 -6.13
N VAL A 48 -8.40 -10.63 -7.25
CA VAL A 48 -7.63 -10.63 -8.51
C VAL A 48 -6.32 -9.86 -8.35
N SER A 49 -6.34 -8.72 -7.67
CA SER A 49 -5.13 -7.94 -7.41
C SER A 49 -4.11 -8.71 -6.58
N ILE A 50 -4.54 -9.45 -5.58
CA ILE A 50 -3.67 -10.28 -4.72
C ILE A 50 -3.16 -11.53 -5.46
N ARG A 51 -4.07 -12.26 -6.15
CA ARG A 51 -3.74 -13.56 -6.75
C ARG A 51 -2.92 -13.45 -8.04
N TYR A 52 -3.15 -12.41 -8.83
CA TYR A 52 -2.55 -12.28 -10.17
C TYR A 52 -1.75 -11.00 -10.32
N GLY A 53 -2.28 -9.86 -9.86
CA GLY A 53 -1.63 -8.56 -10.02
C GLY A 53 -0.32 -8.48 -9.26
N LEU A 54 -0.36 -8.78 -7.98
CA LEU A 54 0.82 -8.69 -7.10
C LEU A 54 1.98 -9.61 -7.56
N PRO A 55 1.78 -10.92 -7.81
CA PRO A 55 2.85 -11.78 -8.30
C PRO A 55 3.48 -11.27 -9.59
N LYS A 56 2.66 -10.80 -10.54
CA LYS A 56 3.15 -10.27 -11.81
C LYS A 56 3.92 -8.97 -11.66
N LEU A 57 3.49 -8.09 -10.77
CA LEU A 57 4.20 -6.87 -10.43
C LEU A 57 5.56 -7.18 -9.79
N LEU A 58 5.58 -8.06 -8.81
CA LEU A 58 6.82 -8.48 -8.12
C LEU A 58 7.82 -9.14 -9.08
N GLU A 59 7.36 -9.98 -10.01
CA GLU A 59 8.19 -10.55 -11.08
C GLU A 59 8.79 -9.44 -11.95
N THR A 60 7.99 -8.44 -12.29
CA THR A 60 8.45 -7.32 -13.12
C THR A 60 9.49 -6.47 -12.40
N LEU A 61 9.25 -6.13 -11.13
CA LEU A 61 10.20 -5.36 -10.31
C LEU A 61 11.53 -6.13 -10.15
N GLU A 62 11.46 -7.42 -9.91
CA GLU A 62 12.64 -8.29 -9.80
C GLU A 62 13.42 -8.35 -11.11
N LYS A 63 12.75 -8.52 -12.25
CA LYS A 63 13.35 -8.55 -13.58
C LYS A 63 14.19 -7.31 -13.89
N TYR A 64 13.77 -6.15 -13.42
CA TYR A 64 14.46 -4.87 -13.64
C TYR A 64 15.30 -4.40 -12.44
N ASP A 65 15.46 -5.25 -11.44
CA ASP A 65 16.17 -4.93 -10.16
C ASP A 65 15.70 -3.64 -9.51
N VAL A 66 14.39 -3.41 -9.50
CA VAL A 66 13.75 -2.22 -8.93
C VAL A 66 13.11 -2.55 -7.60
N LYS A 67 13.39 -1.75 -6.58
CA LYS A 67 12.70 -1.81 -5.29
C LYS A 67 11.58 -0.77 -5.24
N ALA A 68 10.50 -1.12 -4.54
CA ALA A 68 9.32 -0.28 -4.38
C ALA A 68 8.88 -0.26 -2.91
N THR A 69 8.08 0.74 -2.55
CA THR A 69 7.38 0.81 -1.27
C THR A 69 5.93 0.40 -1.48
N PHE A 70 5.47 -0.61 -0.75
CA PHE A 70 4.08 -1.07 -0.78
C PHE A 70 3.34 -0.50 0.43
N PHE A 71 2.39 0.38 0.19
CA PHE A 71 1.48 0.89 1.21
C PHE A 71 0.28 -0.06 1.34
N ILE A 72 0.10 -0.65 2.52
CA ILE A 72 -0.86 -1.74 2.75
C ILE A 72 -1.76 -1.37 3.93
N PRO A 73 -3.10 -1.39 3.77
CA PRO A 73 -4.02 -1.27 4.90
C PRO A 73 -3.85 -2.45 5.88
N GLY A 74 -3.97 -2.17 7.18
CA GLY A 74 -3.79 -3.18 8.22
C GLY A 74 -4.70 -4.40 8.04
N GLU A 75 -5.95 -4.18 7.65
CA GLU A 75 -6.89 -5.27 7.39
C GLU A 75 -6.50 -6.11 6.18
N VAL A 76 -5.93 -5.51 5.13
CA VAL A 76 -5.38 -6.26 3.99
C VAL A 76 -4.20 -7.11 4.43
N ALA A 77 -3.32 -6.57 5.28
CA ALA A 77 -2.19 -7.33 5.81
C ALA A 77 -2.64 -8.54 6.65
N ARG A 78 -3.68 -8.39 7.48
CA ARG A 78 -4.26 -9.48 8.26
C ARG A 78 -4.96 -10.55 7.39
N ARG A 79 -5.63 -10.14 6.30
CA ARG A 79 -6.29 -11.06 5.37
C ARG A 79 -5.32 -11.82 4.49
N TYR A 80 -4.23 -11.18 4.09
CA TYR A 80 -3.28 -11.71 3.12
C TYR A 80 -1.84 -11.69 3.64
N PRO A 81 -1.55 -12.33 4.80
CA PRO A 81 -0.23 -12.29 5.41
C PRO A 81 0.87 -12.86 4.51
N ASP A 82 0.53 -13.85 3.66
CA ASP A 82 1.49 -14.42 2.72
C ASP A 82 1.88 -13.44 1.60
N ALA A 83 0.96 -12.55 1.19
CA ALA A 83 1.26 -11.49 0.24
C ALA A 83 2.26 -10.48 0.84
N VAL A 84 2.03 -10.06 2.08
CA VAL A 84 2.95 -9.16 2.82
C VAL A 84 4.32 -9.79 2.97
N LYS A 85 4.36 -11.06 3.37
CA LYS A 85 5.61 -11.83 3.52
C LYS A 85 6.37 -11.93 2.19
N MET A 86 5.68 -12.18 1.09
CA MET A 86 6.27 -12.25 -0.25
C MET A 86 6.90 -10.90 -0.65
N ILE A 87 6.20 -9.79 -0.43
CA ILE A 87 6.71 -8.44 -0.68
C ILE A 87 8.00 -8.20 0.11
N PHE A 88 7.97 -8.48 1.41
CA PHE A 88 9.12 -8.30 2.29
C PHE A 88 10.31 -9.18 1.90
N GLN A 89 10.09 -10.47 1.61
CA GLN A 89 11.13 -11.41 1.21
C GLN A 89 11.82 -11.03 -0.10
N LYS A 90 11.11 -10.34 -0.99
CA LYS A 90 11.69 -9.80 -2.23
C LYS A 90 12.42 -8.47 -2.02
N GLY A 91 12.53 -8.01 -0.77
CA GLY A 91 13.31 -6.82 -0.38
C GLY A 91 12.65 -5.50 -0.72
N HIS A 92 11.33 -5.46 -0.81
CA HIS A 92 10.55 -4.23 -0.92
C HIS A 92 10.23 -3.68 0.46
N GLU A 93 9.99 -2.36 0.51
CA GLU A 93 9.57 -1.67 1.72
C GLU A 93 8.05 -1.82 1.92
N ILE A 94 7.62 -1.90 3.19
CA ILE A 94 6.21 -1.94 3.55
C ILE A 94 5.88 -0.69 4.35
N GLY A 95 4.87 0.06 3.91
CA GLY A 95 4.34 1.23 4.58
C GLY A 95 2.88 1.02 5.02
N CYS A 96 2.49 1.75 6.06
CA CYS A 96 1.12 1.76 6.56
C CYS A 96 0.21 2.60 5.65
N HIS A 97 -1.00 2.08 5.36
CA HIS A 97 -2.02 2.77 4.56
C HIS A 97 -3.38 2.88 5.28
N GLY A 98 -3.35 3.22 6.57
CA GLY A 98 -4.51 3.12 7.44
C GLY A 98 -4.83 1.68 7.81
N ASP A 99 -6.01 1.44 8.36
CA ASP A 99 -6.48 0.10 8.74
C ASP A 99 -7.43 -0.49 7.69
N GLN A 100 -8.49 0.25 7.35
CA GLN A 100 -9.48 -0.11 6.34
C GLN A 100 -9.57 0.90 5.20
N HIS A 101 -8.47 1.60 4.90
CA HIS A 101 -8.38 2.64 3.87
C HIS A 101 -9.24 3.88 4.22
N GLU A 102 -9.22 4.29 5.49
CA GLU A 102 -9.99 5.42 6.00
C GLU A 102 -9.50 6.76 5.43
N ILE A 103 -10.43 7.70 5.26
CA ILE A 103 -10.09 9.10 4.97
C ILE A 103 -9.75 9.80 6.29
N MET A 104 -8.47 9.86 6.63
CA MET A 104 -7.99 10.39 7.91
C MET A 104 -8.48 11.81 8.21
N ALA A 105 -8.67 12.65 7.18
CA ALA A 105 -9.15 14.02 7.35
C ALA A 105 -10.58 14.11 7.90
N HIS A 106 -11.37 13.04 7.82
CA HIS A 106 -12.73 12.98 8.35
C HIS A 106 -12.79 12.47 9.81
N LEU A 107 -11.66 12.07 10.36
CA LEU A 107 -11.56 11.48 11.70
C LEU A 107 -11.00 12.48 12.70
N SER A 108 -11.48 12.40 13.95
CA SER A 108 -10.86 13.09 15.09
C SER A 108 -9.46 12.55 15.35
N LEU A 109 -8.64 13.28 16.11
CA LEU A 109 -7.28 12.85 16.44
C LEU A 109 -7.23 11.51 17.18
N ASP A 110 -8.19 11.24 18.04
CA ASP A 110 -8.26 9.97 18.77
C ASP A 110 -8.65 8.81 17.86
N GLU A 111 -9.58 9.04 16.93
CA GLU A 111 -9.92 8.04 15.90
C GLU A 111 -8.73 7.76 14.97
N GLN A 112 -8.01 8.79 14.53
CA GLN A 112 -6.78 8.62 13.73
C GLN A 112 -5.74 7.78 14.47
N ARG A 113 -5.52 8.05 15.75
CA ARG A 113 -4.61 7.26 16.59
C ARG A 113 -5.05 5.81 16.66
N ASN A 114 -6.32 5.56 16.92
CA ASN A 114 -6.89 4.21 16.99
C ASN A 114 -6.74 3.46 15.66
N VAL A 115 -6.93 4.13 14.52
CA VAL A 115 -6.71 3.55 13.19
C VAL A 115 -5.25 3.11 13.04
N LEU A 116 -4.30 4.00 13.34
CA LEU A 116 -2.86 3.69 13.21
C LEU A 116 -2.41 2.58 14.16
N GLU A 117 -2.93 2.56 15.38
CA GLU A 117 -2.64 1.48 16.34
C GLU A 117 -3.15 0.11 15.86
N ARG A 118 -4.32 0.05 15.22
CA ARG A 118 -4.82 -1.21 14.63
C ARG A 118 -4.03 -1.62 13.40
N ALA A 119 -3.69 -0.66 12.55
CA ALA A 119 -3.00 -0.91 11.30
C ALA A 119 -1.56 -1.44 11.47
N THR A 120 -0.94 -1.21 12.64
CA THR A 120 0.47 -1.55 12.92
C THR A 120 0.65 -2.73 13.88
N LYS A 121 -0.43 -3.37 14.31
CA LYS A 121 -0.43 -4.60 15.13
C LYS A 121 -0.52 -5.86 14.28
#